data_0456ef1ce2f53617a003420195ec3f9e
#
_entry.id   0456ef1ce2f53617a003420195ec3f9e
#
_cell.length_a   1.000
_cell.length_b   1.000
_cell.length_c   1.000
_cell.angle_alpha   90.00
_cell.angle_beta   90.00
_cell.angle_gamma   90.00
#
_symmetry.space_group_name_H-M   'P 1'
#
loop_
_entity.id
_entity.type
_entity.pdbx_description
1 polymer ?
#
loop_
_entity_poly.entity_id
_entity_poly.type
_entity_poly.pdbx_seq_one_letter_code
_entity_poly.pdbx_strand_id
1 'polypeptide(L)'
;MFVNAIEQVGGFTRPIFTITRRYGTAQVDPGSATLFFVNEEGWAVTCKHVAAMVIDAAAVEKKYNEFRAHKSKIHQGYNFEDELKRLEETYQYDANSLAQMKVTFVDCVDFVKGVQCKLHPKADLALIKFDGFQNVVYKAHAVFAADGGQVRQGKFLCRLGFPFPEFKNFTYDVERDDILWTKEGNRTSPRFPTEGMVTRLIGTEDGITGIELSTPGMKGQSGGPLFDRDGIVCGMQSAVSSLNLGQCVHVDVIKACMEKENVKYYTDKKAPLSSLS
;
A
#
# COMPACT_ATOMS: atom_id res chain seq x y z
N MET A 1 16.42 -18.68 -11.18
CA MET A 1 16.01 -18.61 -9.77
C MET A 1 15.94 -17.14 -9.41
N PHE A 2 15.05 -16.71 -8.48
CA PHE A 2 14.77 -15.29 -8.21
C PHE A 2 15.63 -14.65 -7.12
N VAL A 3 16.68 -15.32 -6.61
CA VAL A 3 17.44 -14.85 -5.43
C VAL A 3 17.94 -13.41 -5.62
N ASN A 4 18.72 -13.13 -6.65
CA ASN A 4 19.27 -11.81 -6.90
C ASN A 4 18.17 -10.77 -7.22
N ALA A 5 17.14 -11.19 -7.96
CA ALA A 5 15.99 -10.33 -8.26
C ALA A 5 15.24 -9.90 -6.99
N ILE A 6 15.01 -10.82 -6.04
CA ILE A 6 14.36 -10.52 -4.75
C ILE A 6 15.19 -9.52 -3.94
N GLU A 7 16.51 -9.64 -3.92
CA GLU A 7 17.38 -8.68 -3.23
C GLU A 7 17.33 -7.30 -3.87
N GLN A 8 17.43 -7.24 -5.18
CA GLN A 8 17.33 -5.99 -5.95
C GLN A 8 15.97 -5.31 -5.74
N VAL A 9 14.88 -6.04 -5.96
CA VAL A 9 13.50 -5.55 -5.83
C VAL A 9 13.19 -5.15 -4.39
N GLY A 10 13.73 -5.87 -3.40
CA GLY A 10 13.66 -5.50 -1.99
C GLY A 10 14.32 -4.15 -1.67
N GLY A 11 15.23 -3.67 -2.51
CA GLY A 11 15.88 -2.38 -2.37
C GLY A 11 14.90 -1.19 -2.50
N PHE A 12 13.82 -1.35 -3.25
CA PHE A 12 12.83 -0.31 -3.50
C PHE A 12 11.40 -0.66 -3.06
N THR A 13 11.16 -1.85 -2.49
CA THR A 13 9.86 -2.29 -1.99
C THR A 13 9.76 -2.03 -0.49
N ARG A 14 8.68 -1.39 -0.03
CA ARG A 14 8.49 -1.00 1.38
C ARG A 14 7.10 -1.36 1.87
N PRO A 15 6.97 -1.65 3.17
CA PRO A 15 5.67 -1.85 3.79
C PRO A 15 4.95 -0.52 4.06
N ILE A 16 3.64 -0.57 3.99
CA ILE A 16 2.72 0.38 4.60
C ILE A 16 2.12 -0.35 5.79
N PHE A 17 2.38 0.12 7.02
CA PHE A 17 1.79 -0.46 8.22
C PHE A 17 0.62 0.37 8.69
N THR A 18 -0.40 -0.32 9.18
CA THR A 18 -1.59 0.28 9.78
C THR A 18 -1.83 -0.32 11.15
N ILE A 19 -2.34 0.51 12.05
CA ILE A 19 -2.96 0.06 13.30
C ILE A 19 -4.39 0.59 13.32
N THR A 20 -5.33 -0.28 13.67
CA THR A 20 -6.75 0.05 13.72
C THR A 20 -7.36 -0.35 15.03
N ARG A 21 -8.37 0.38 15.47
CA ARG A 21 -9.16 0.08 16.68
C ARG A 21 -10.65 0.26 16.40
N ARG A 22 -11.44 -0.70 16.83
CA ARG A 22 -12.90 -0.58 16.79
C ARG A 22 -13.42 0.19 18.02
N TYR A 23 -14.59 0.78 17.87
CA TYR A 23 -15.25 1.47 18.96
C TYR A 23 -15.57 0.52 20.12
N GLY A 24 -15.42 0.99 21.37
CA GLY A 24 -15.71 0.20 22.57
C GLY A 24 -14.71 -0.91 22.93
N THR A 25 -13.60 -1.05 22.20
CA THR A 25 -12.57 -2.06 22.50
C THR A 25 -11.19 -1.43 22.69
N ALA A 26 -10.37 -2.05 23.52
CA ALA A 26 -8.95 -1.73 23.70
C ALA A 26 -8.05 -2.50 22.70
N GLN A 27 -8.60 -3.44 21.95
CA GLN A 27 -7.84 -4.22 20.99
C GLN A 27 -7.37 -3.36 19.83
N VAL A 28 -6.07 -3.44 19.53
CA VAL A 28 -5.45 -2.80 18.36
C VAL A 28 -5.04 -3.88 17.37
N ASP A 29 -5.57 -3.78 16.16
CA ASP A 29 -5.31 -4.75 15.10
C ASP A 29 -4.26 -4.20 14.12
N PRO A 30 -3.10 -4.86 13.97
CA PRO A 30 -2.10 -4.49 12.99
C PRO A 30 -2.50 -4.95 11.59
N GLY A 31 -2.16 -4.14 10.59
CA GLY A 31 -2.34 -4.46 9.19
C GLY A 31 -1.12 -4.05 8.36
N SER A 32 -1.00 -4.64 7.17
CA SER A 32 0.06 -4.31 6.24
C SER A 32 -0.42 -4.25 4.81
N ALA A 33 0.24 -3.42 4.02
CA ALA A 33 0.17 -3.35 2.58
C ALA A 33 1.57 -3.06 2.03
N THR A 34 1.70 -2.97 0.73
CA THR A 34 2.99 -2.79 0.07
C THR A 34 2.96 -1.60 -0.89
N LEU A 35 4.08 -0.93 -1.03
CA LEU A 35 4.38 0.01 -2.10
C LEU A 35 5.77 -0.25 -2.66
N PHE A 36 6.07 0.27 -3.85
CA PHE A 36 7.42 0.26 -4.40
C PHE A 36 7.76 1.58 -5.10
N PHE A 37 8.98 2.06 -4.87
CA PHE A 37 9.47 3.32 -5.39
C PHE A 37 9.88 3.23 -6.86
N VAL A 38 9.54 4.25 -7.64
CA VAL A 38 9.77 4.30 -9.09
C VAL A 38 10.89 5.24 -9.51
N ASN A 39 11.25 6.18 -8.64
CA ASN A 39 12.34 7.14 -8.86
C ASN A 39 12.87 7.72 -7.56
N GLU A 40 13.88 8.59 -7.66
CA GLU A 40 14.53 9.30 -6.56
C GLU A 40 13.72 10.47 -5.99
N GLU A 41 12.63 10.85 -6.64
CA GLU A 41 11.81 11.99 -6.26
C GLU A 41 10.73 11.64 -5.21
N GLY A 42 10.71 10.42 -4.70
CA GLY A 42 9.72 9.96 -3.72
C GLY A 42 8.36 9.58 -4.31
N TRP A 43 8.32 9.23 -5.59
CA TRP A 43 7.14 8.61 -6.19
C TRP A 43 7.15 7.10 -5.98
N ALA A 44 6.00 6.56 -5.60
CA ALA A 44 5.79 5.13 -5.40
C ALA A 44 4.48 4.67 -6.03
N VAL A 45 4.42 3.40 -6.37
CA VAL A 45 3.23 2.70 -6.88
C VAL A 45 2.63 1.84 -5.76
N THR A 46 1.32 1.80 -5.67
CA THR A 46 0.54 0.89 -4.81
C THR A 46 -0.85 0.63 -5.40
N CYS A 47 -1.66 -0.17 -4.73
CA CYS A 47 -3.07 -0.36 -5.10
C CYS A 47 -3.93 0.87 -4.78
N LYS A 48 -4.98 1.08 -5.58
CA LYS A 48 -5.97 2.13 -5.34
C LYS A 48 -6.67 1.96 -3.99
N HIS A 49 -7.09 0.74 -3.65
CA HIS A 49 -7.73 0.47 -2.35
C HIS A 49 -6.79 0.74 -1.16
N VAL A 50 -5.47 0.52 -1.33
CA VAL A 50 -4.45 0.84 -0.31
C VAL A 50 -4.29 2.36 -0.17
N ALA A 51 -4.19 3.08 -1.28
CA ALA A 51 -4.12 4.55 -1.25
C ALA A 51 -5.40 5.19 -0.69
N ALA A 52 -6.58 4.63 -0.99
CA ALA A 52 -7.86 5.05 -0.39
C ALA A 52 -7.82 4.89 1.13
N MET A 53 -7.34 3.76 1.64
CA MET A 53 -7.17 3.53 3.07
C MET A 53 -6.25 4.60 3.72
N VAL A 54 -5.16 5.00 3.04
CA VAL A 54 -4.26 6.07 3.53
C VAL A 54 -5.00 7.41 3.61
N ILE A 55 -5.83 7.72 2.61
CA ILE A 55 -6.65 8.95 2.58
C ILE A 55 -7.70 8.91 3.70
N ASP A 56 -8.40 7.78 3.85
CA ASP A 56 -9.49 7.61 4.80
C ASP A 56 -9.00 7.66 6.25
N ALA A 57 -7.76 7.23 6.52
CA ALA A 57 -7.20 7.25 7.87
C ALA A 57 -7.27 8.63 8.53
N ALA A 58 -6.98 9.69 7.79
CA ALA A 58 -7.06 11.06 8.29
C ALA A 58 -8.51 11.47 8.64
N ALA A 59 -9.49 11.04 7.85
CA ALA A 59 -10.91 11.32 8.09
C ALA A 59 -11.43 10.54 9.30
N VAL A 60 -11.02 9.28 9.46
CA VAL A 60 -11.35 8.44 10.63
C VAL A 60 -10.80 9.07 11.92
N GLU A 61 -9.54 9.45 11.93
CA GLU A 61 -8.91 10.11 13.09
C GLU A 61 -9.60 11.44 13.43
N LYS A 62 -9.89 12.26 12.43
CA LYS A 62 -10.60 13.53 12.64
C LYS A 62 -11.97 13.32 13.28
N LYS A 63 -12.79 12.42 12.72
CA LYS A 63 -14.12 12.07 13.23
C LYS A 63 -14.06 11.61 14.69
N TYR A 64 -13.09 10.73 15.02
CA TYR A 64 -12.96 10.22 16.39
C TYR A 64 -12.46 11.28 17.36
N ASN A 65 -11.57 12.16 16.96
CA ASN A 65 -11.11 13.28 17.78
C ASN A 65 -12.26 14.26 18.12
N GLU A 66 -13.12 14.55 17.15
CA GLU A 66 -14.33 15.37 17.37
C GLU A 66 -15.31 14.68 18.34
N PHE A 67 -15.54 13.38 18.15
CA PHE A 67 -16.34 12.58 19.08
C PHE A 67 -15.79 12.64 20.51
N ARG A 68 -14.49 12.41 20.72
CA ARG A 68 -13.85 12.47 22.05
C ARG A 68 -13.99 13.85 22.67
N ALA A 69 -13.80 14.91 21.88
CA ALA A 69 -13.96 16.29 22.35
C ALA A 69 -15.41 16.62 22.78
N HIS A 70 -16.41 16.02 22.14
CA HIS A 70 -17.80 16.14 22.58
C HIS A 70 -18.09 15.27 23.80
N LYS A 71 -17.59 14.02 23.84
CA LYS A 71 -17.73 13.11 24.98
C LYS A 71 -17.17 13.70 26.27
N SER A 72 -16.04 14.41 26.20
CA SER A 72 -15.42 15.05 27.36
C SER A 72 -16.24 16.20 27.96
N LYS A 73 -17.25 16.72 27.26
CA LYS A 73 -18.15 17.77 27.73
C LYS A 73 -19.42 17.23 28.39
N ILE A 74 -19.69 15.94 28.28
CA ILE A 74 -20.81 15.29 28.94
C ILE A 74 -20.52 15.23 30.44
N HIS A 75 -21.43 15.78 31.24
CA HIS A 75 -21.29 15.78 32.70
C HIS A 75 -21.46 14.36 33.26
N GLN A 76 -20.54 13.94 34.13
CA GLN A 76 -20.67 12.71 34.88
C GLN A 76 -21.84 12.82 35.88
N GLY A 77 -22.97 12.21 35.57
CA GLY A 77 -24.19 12.30 36.35
C GLY A 77 -25.26 11.29 35.91
N TYR A 78 -26.47 11.42 36.43
CA TYR A 78 -27.58 10.48 36.21
C TYR A 78 -27.93 10.27 34.71
N ASN A 79 -27.72 11.26 33.87
CA ASN A 79 -28.04 11.21 32.44
C ASN A 79 -26.83 10.88 31.55
N PHE A 80 -25.66 10.54 32.12
CA PHE A 80 -24.43 10.33 31.33
C PHE A 80 -24.60 9.28 30.26
N GLU A 81 -25.18 8.13 30.57
CA GLU A 81 -25.38 7.04 29.63
C GLU A 81 -26.31 7.41 28.47
N ASP A 82 -27.40 8.12 28.76
CA ASP A 82 -28.33 8.56 27.73
C ASP A 82 -27.73 9.62 26.81
N GLU A 83 -26.95 10.55 27.37
CA GLU A 83 -26.23 11.56 26.56
C GLU A 83 -25.13 10.94 25.73
N LEU A 84 -24.37 9.97 26.27
CA LEU A 84 -23.38 9.23 25.54
C LEU A 84 -24.00 8.45 24.38
N LYS A 85 -25.11 7.76 24.62
CA LYS A 85 -25.82 7.00 23.57
C LYS A 85 -26.31 7.90 22.43
N ARG A 86 -26.84 9.09 22.74
CA ARG A 86 -27.23 10.07 21.71
C ARG A 86 -26.02 10.57 20.92
N LEU A 87 -24.88 10.74 21.57
CA LEU A 87 -23.63 11.13 20.90
C LEU A 87 -23.13 10.01 19.98
N GLU A 88 -23.16 8.75 20.44
CA GLU A 88 -22.83 7.58 19.64
C GLU A 88 -23.71 7.45 18.38
N GLU A 89 -25.03 7.66 18.54
CA GLU A 89 -25.98 7.70 17.43
C GLU A 89 -25.66 8.83 16.44
N THR A 90 -25.33 10.01 16.95
CA THR A 90 -24.97 11.19 16.12
C THR A 90 -23.72 10.91 15.28
N TYR A 91 -22.73 10.28 15.87
CA TYR A 91 -21.48 9.91 15.19
C TYR A 91 -21.53 8.54 14.51
N GLN A 92 -22.66 7.83 14.61
CA GLN A 92 -22.83 6.48 14.06
C GLN A 92 -21.74 5.50 14.55
N TYR A 93 -21.48 5.50 15.85
CA TYR A 93 -20.57 4.53 16.47
C TYR A 93 -21.33 3.37 17.10
N ASP A 94 -20.92 2.16 16.73
CA ASP A 94 -21.31 0.89 17.31
C ASP A 94 -20.07 0.01 17.50
N ALA A 95 -20.24 -1.17 18.08
CA ALA A 95 -19.14 -2.10 18.35
C ALA A 95 -18.36 -2.57 17.10
N ASN A 96 -18.93 -2.42 15.91
CA ASN A 96 -18.29 -2.78 14.63
C ASN A 96 -17.60 -1.60 13.95
N SER A 97 -17.89 -0.38 14.41
CA SER A 97 -17.41 0.84 13.79
C SER A 97 -15.92 1.00 13.97
N LEU A 98 -15.22 1.38 12.89
CA LEU A 98 -13.81 1.75 12.95
C LEU A 98 -13.67 3.10 13.64
N ALA A 99 -13.12 3.10 14.85
CA ALA A 99 -12.93 4.33 15.63
C ALA A 99 -11.64 5.04 15.26
N GLN A 100 -10.54 4.30 15.12
CA GLN A 100 -9.23 4.87 14.86
C GLN A 100 -8.46 4.07 13.81
N MET A 101 -7.67 4.78 13.00
CA MET A 101 -6.77 4.20 12.02
C MET A 101 -5.53 5.08 11.87
N LYS A 102 -4.36 4.54 12.14
CA LYS A 102 -3.08 5.24 11.91
C LYS A 102 -2.23 4.47 10.91
N VAL A 103 -1.58 5.21 10.04
CA VAL A 103 -0.72 4.68 8.97
C VAL A 103 0.72 5.13 9.20
N THR A 104 1.67 4.25 8.94
CA THR A 104 3.09 4.60 8.90
C THR A 104 3.79 3.99 7.68
N PHE A 105 4.78 4.70 7.17
CA PHE A 105 5.59 4.33 6.02
C PHE A 105 7.02 4.05 6.51
N VAL A 106 7.39 2.77 6.58
CA VAL A 106 8.66 2.35 7.17
C VAL A 106 9.77 2.37 6.13
N ASP A 107 10.90 2.99 6.46
CA ASP A 107 12.12 3.06 5.62
C ASP A 107 11.88 3.61 4.21
N CYS A 108 10.89 4.50 4.06
CA CYS A 108 10.59 5.17 2.81
C CYS A 108 11.48 6.40 2.60
N VAL A 109 11.33 7.39 3.48
CA VAL A 109 12.05 8.67 3.47
C VAL A 109 12.41 9.05 4.90
N ASP A 110 13.36 9.97 5.08
CA ASP A 110 13.83 10.40 6.40
C ASP A 110 12.75 11.15 7.20
N PHE A 111 11.90 11.90 6.53
CA PHE A 111 10.78 12.62 7.12
C PHE A 111 9.60 12.71 6.16
N VAL A 112 8.38 12.47 6.63
CA VAL A 112 7.15 12.60 5.85
C VAL A 112 6.37 13.81 6.36
N LYS A 113 6.35 14.91 5.61
CA LYS A 113 5.51 16.07 5.90
C LYS A 113 4.08 15.86 5.38
N GLY A 114 3.95 15.22 4.24
CA GLY A 114 2.67 14.94 3.59
C GLY A 114 2.79 13.81 2.57
N VAL A 115 1.65 13.26 2.23
CA VAL A 115 1.51 12.22 1.21
C VAL A 115 0.37 12.62 0.27
N GLN A 116 0.66 12.67 -1.02
CA GLN A 116 -0.35 12.89 -2.05
C GLN A 116 -0.64 11.58 -2.77
N CYS A 117 -1.92 11.26 -2.98
CA CYS A 117 -2.36 10.06 -3.67
C CYS A 117 -3.05 10.42 -4.98
N LYS A 118 -2.61 9.82 -6.09
CA LYS A 118 -3.21 9.91 -7.42
C LYS A 118 -3.87 8.58 -7.76
N LEU A 119 -5.18 8.53 -7.69
CA LEU A 119 -5.95 7.31 -7.90
C LEU A 119 -6.24 7.09 -9.39
N HIS A 120 -5.93 5.91 -9.92
CA HIS A 120 -6.30 5.57 -11.30
C HIS A 120 -7.85 5.42 -11.40
N PRO A 121 -8.50 5.95 -12.45
CA PRO A 121 -9.97 5.98 -12.53
C PRO A 121 -10.59 4.58 -12.60
N LYS A 122 -9.98 3.64 -13.33
CA LYS A 122 -10.54 2.31 -13.62
C LYS A 122 -9.79 1.18 -12.91
N ALA A 123 -8.46 1.15 -13.01
CA ALA A 123 -7.64 0.08 -12.43
C ALA A 123 -7.47 0.25 -10.90
N ASP A 124 -7.22 -0.85 -10.22
CA ASP A 124 -6.81 -0.85 -8.80
C ASP A 124 -5.34 -0.45 -8.66
N LEU A 125 -5.03 0.78 -9.05
CA LEU A 125 -3.70 1.37 -9.14
C LEU A 125 -3.72 2.78 -8.58
N ALA A 126 -2.69 3.16 -7.84
CA ALA A 126 -2.45 4.52 -7.39
C ALA A 126 -0.96 4.86 -7.39
N LEU A 127 -0.66 6.14 -7.56
CA LEU A 127 0.65 6.71 -7.32
C LEU A 127 0.63 7.47 -6.00
N ILE A 128 1.67 7.29 -5.21
CA ILE A 128 1.90 8.02 -3.96
C ILE A 128 3.12 8.91 -4.14
N LYS A 129 2.98 10.18 -3.79
CA LYS A 129 4.09 11.15 -3.72
C LYS A 129 4.34 11.51 -2.26
N PHE A 130 5.56 11.30 -1.83
CA PHE A 130 6.02 11.76 -0.51
C PHE A 130 6.53 13.19 -0.62
N ASP A 131 6.13 14.04 0.33
CA ASP A 131 6.51 15.45 0.37
C ASP A 131 7.29 15.80 1.64
N GLY A 132 8.21 16.78 1.51
CA GLY A 132 8.92 17.39 2.62
C GLY A 132 10.12 16.61 3.15
N PHE A 133 10.51 15.51 2.53
CA PHE A 133 11.72 14.77 2.88
C PHE A 133 12.97 15.49 2.33
N GLN A 134 14.12 15.20 2.94
CA GLN A 134 15.44 15.64 2.46
C GLN A 134 16.17 14.47 1.80
N ASN A 135 16.03 13.26 2.35
CA ASN A 135 16.70 12.07 1.86
C ASN A 135 15.73 10.88 1.71
N VAL A 136 15.92 10.16 0.63
CA VAL A 136 15.28 8.84 0.46
C VAL A 136 16.05 7.79 1.26
N VAL A 137 15.33 6.84 1.88
CA VAL A 137 15.93 5.74 2.64
C VAL A 137 16.02 4.46 1.79
N TYR A 138 15.19 4.34 0.76
CA TYR A 138 15.27 3.22 -0.19
C TYR A 138 16.55 3.31 -1.03
N LYS A 139 17.10 2.14 -1.40
CA LYS A 139 18.44 2.03 -2.01
C LYS A 139 18.43 1.92 -3.53
N ALA A 140 17.26 1.72 -4.12
CA ALA A 140 17.05 1.52 -5.55
C ALA A 140 15.65 1.97 -5.93
N HIS A 141 15.35 1.98 -7.22
CA HIS A 141 14.01 2.23 -7.77
C HIS A 141 13.66 1.18 -8.82
N ALA A 142 12.37 1.06 -9.12
CA ALA A 142 11.85 0.07 -10.06
C ALA A 142 12.34 0.35 -11.48
N VAL A 143 12.77 -0.71 -12.17
CA VAL A 143 13.00 -0.72 -13.61
C VAL A 143 11.87 -1.55 -14.24
N PHE A 144 11.12 -0.95 -15.14
CA PHE A 144 9.94 -1.55 -15.74
C PHE A 144 10.26 -2.22 -17.07
N ALA A 145 9.54 -3.28 -17.42
CA ALA A 145 9.60 -3.86 -18.73
C ALA A 145 9.23 -2.80 -19.79
N ALA A 146 10.16 -2.51 -20.71
CA ALA A 146 9.95 -1.53 -21.76
C ALA A 146 8.80 -1.97 -22.68
N ASP A 147 8.76 -3.28 -23.00
CA ASP A 147 7.75 -3.93 -23.81
C ASP A 147 6.88 -4.86 -22.94
N GLY A 148 5.64 -4.48 -22.68
CA GLY A 148 4.67 -5.31 -21.95
C GLY A 148 4.33 -6.63 -22.65
N GLY A 149 4.53 -6.73 -23.97
CA GLY A 149 4.38 -7.96 -24.73
C GLY A 149 5.36 -9.09 -24.33
N GLN A 150 6.39 -8.79 -23.53
CA GLN A 150 7.27 -9.81 -22.93
C GLN A 150 6.57 -10.59 -21.80
N VAL A 151 5.48 -10.07 -21.25
CA VAL A 151 4.64 -10.77 -20.28
C VAL A 151 3.73 -11.72 -21.04
N ARG A 152 4.05 -13.01 -21.03
CA ARG A 152 3.33 -14.03 -21.81
C ARG A 152 2.83 -15.15 -20.90
N GLN A 153 1.76 -15.81 -21.31
CA GLN A 153 1.28 -17.04 -20.70
C GLN A 153 2.41 -18.08 -20.60
N GLY A 154 2.55 -18.73 -19.45
CA GLY A 154 3.64 -19.66 -19.16
C GLY A 154 4.89 -19.01 -18.56
N LYS A 155 5.08 -17.68 -18.61
CA LYS A 155 6.21 -17.00 -17.94
C LYS A 155 6.06 -17.09 -16.43
N PHE A 156 7.14 -17.47 -15.73
CA PHE A 156 7.22 -17.40 -14.27
C PHE A 156 7.62 -16.00 -13.83
N LEU A 157 6.85 -15.45 -12.89
CA LEU A 157 7.08 -14.14 -12.28
C LEU A 157 7.03 -14.28 -10.75
N CYS A 158 7.71 -13.38 -10.05
CA CYS A 158 7.71 -13.32 -8.59
C CYS A 158 7.06 -12.01 -8.12
N ARG A 159 6.32 -12.07 -7.00
CA ARG A 159 5.78 -10.94 -6.28
C ARG A 159 6.54 -10.76 -4.98
N LEU A 160 6.71 -9.53 -4.54
CA LEU A 160 7.27 -9.21 -3.23
C LEU A 160 6.33 -8.31 -2.46
N GLY A 161 6.11 -8.62 -1.18
CA GLY A 161 5.28 -7.78 -0.30
C GLY A 161 5.41 -8.19 1.16
N PHE A 162 4.53 -7.64 2.00
CA PHE A 162 4.59 -7.79 3.46
C PHE A 162 3.26 -8.35 4.01
N PRO A 163 2.98 -9.65 3.82
CA PRO A 163 1.70 -10.25 4.21
C PRO A 163 1.56 -10.50 5.71
N PHE A 164 2.65 -10.46 6.47
CA PHE A 164 2.66 -10.76 7.90
C PHE A 164 2.98 -9.51 8.71
N PRO A 165 1.97 -8.85 9.34
CA PRO A 165 2.19 -7.68 10.18
C PRO A 165 2.77 -8.10 11.55
N GLU A 166 4.05 -8.48 11.59
CA GLU A 166 4.73 -8.94 12.80
C GLU A 166 5.29 -7.81 13.67
N PHE A 167 5.13 -6.57 13.25
CA PHE A 167 5.52 -5.41 14.06
C PHE A 167 4.65 -5.29 15.31
N LYS A 168 5.25 -4.80 16.42
CA LYS A 168 4.62 -4.67 17.74
C LYS A 168 4.94 -3.33 18.41
N ASN A 169 5.35 -2.34 17.66
CA ASN A 169 5.70 -1.01 18.17
C ASN A 169 4.46 -0.08 18.22
N PHE A 170 3.40 -0.56 18.85
CA PHE A 170 2.16 0.20 19.05
C PHE A 170 1.51 -0.18 20.38
N THR A 171 0.66 0.71 20.87
CA THR A 171 -0.13 0.50 22.09
C THR A 171 -1.45 1.25 22.03
N TYR A 172 -2.39 0.88 22.91
CA TYR A 172 -3.57 1.66 23.23
C TYR A 172 -3.36 2.39 24.55
N ASP A 173 -3.42 3.70 24.52
CA ASP A 173 -3.38 4.56 25.71
C ASP A 173 -4.82 4.77 26.21
N VAL A 174 -5.15 4.13 27.34
CA VAL A 174 -6.50 4.15 27.94
C VAL A 174 -6.88 5.55 28.43
N GLU A 175 -5.90 6.30 28.97
CA GLU A 175 -6.18 7.65 29.53
C GLU A 175 -6.50 8.65 28.42
N ARG A 176 -5.80 8.52 27.28
CA ARG A 176 -6.02 9.37 26.11
C ARG A 176 -7.10 8.84 25.17
N ASP A 177 -7.56 7.60 25.38
CA ASP A 177 -8.42 6.87 24.46
C ASP A 177 -7.89 6.92 23.03
N ASP A 178 -6.57 6.61 22.87
CA ASP A 178 -5.87 6.75 21.60
C ASP A 178 -4.91 5.58 21.33
N ILE A 179 -4.81 5.17 20.05
CA ILE A 179 -3.79 4.23 19.61
C ILE A 179 -2.51 4.99 19.22
N LEU A 180 -1.36 4.49 19.65
CA LEU A 180 -0.08 5.19 19.49
C LEU A 180 0.97 4.27 18.89
N TRP A 181 1.80 4.81 17.99
CA TRP A 181 3.08 4.21 17.63
C TRP A 181 4.09 4.44 18.75
N THR A 182 4.84 3.39 19.10
CA THR A 182 5.86 3.44 20.17
C THR A 182 7.28 3.30 19.57
N LYS A 183 8.27 3.70 20.36
CA LYS A 183 9.67 3.46 20.03
C LYS A 183 10.12 2.03 20.41
N GLU A 184 9.38 1.39 21.28
CA GLU A 184 9.63 0.05 21.80
C GLU A 184 8.93 -1.00 20.93
N GLY A 185 9.41 -2.23 21.01
CA GLY A 185 8.87 -3.37 20.26
C GLY A 185 9.48 -3.54 18.86
N ASN A 186 9.10 -4.63 18.20
CA ASN A 186 9.53 -4.90 16.83
C ASN A 186 8.87 -3.89 15.87
N ARG A 187 9.69 -3.24 15.06
CA ARG A 187 9.26 -2.19 14.10
C ARG A 187 9.18 -2.68 12.67
N THR A 188 9.50 -3.94 12.43
CA THR A 188 9.61 -4.50 11.07
C THR A 188 8.72 -5.71 10.89
N SER A 189 8.46 -6.05 9.65
CA SER A 189 7.84 -7.30 9.24
C SER A 189 8.66 -7.92 8.11
N PRO A 190 8.70 -9.24 7.99
CA PRO A 190 9.44 -9.89 6.93
C PRO A 190 8.81 -9.60 5.59
N ARG A 191 9.63 -9.34 4.58
CA ARG A 191 9.20 -9.38 3.18
C ARG A 191 9.01 -10.83 2.75
N PHE A 192 7.99 -11.07 1.94
CA PHE A 192 7.63 -12.42 1.53
C PHE A 192 7.49 -12.52 0.01
N PRO A 193 8.41 -13.21 -0.67
CA PRO A 193 8.32 -13.46 -2.10
C PRO A 193 7.39 -14.63 -2.39
N THR A 194 6.59 -14.51 -3.46
CA THR A 194 5.71 -15.57 -3.94
C THR A 194 5.80 -15.64 -5.46
N GLU A 195 6.22 -16.76 -6.00
CA GLU A 195 6.25 -16.96 -7.45
C GLU A 195 4.94 -17.54 -8.00
N GLY A 196 4.72 -17.33 -9.28
CA GLY A 196 3.61 -17.94 -10.02
C GLY A 196 3.82 -17.87 -11.51
N MET A 197 3.21 -18.81 -12.23
CA MET A 197 3.17 -18.81 -13.68
C MET A 197 2.04 -17.91 -14.17
N VAL A 198 2.26 -17.11 -15.20
CA VAL A 198 1.20 -16.36 -15.88
C VAL A 198 0.24 -17.36 -16.54
N THR A 199 -0.99 -17.43 -16.02
CA THR A 199 -2.03 -18.33 -16.52
C THR A 199 -2.87 -17.67 -17.60
N ARG A 200 -3.12 -16.36 -17.45
CA ARG A 200 -3.94 -15.60 -18.38
C ARG A 200 -3.53 -14.12 -18.38
N LEU A 201 -3.66 -13.49 -19.54
CA LEU A 201 -3.64 -12.04 -19.69
C LEU A 201 -5.07 -11.55 -19.82
N ILE A 202 -5.41 -10.51 -19.08
CA ILE A 202 -6.73 -9.90 -19.05
C ILE A 202 -6.63 -8.59 -19.81
N GLY A 203 -7.52 -8.39 -20.79
CA GLY A 203 -7.47 -7.19 -21.63
C GLY A 203 -8.82 -6.86 -22.23
N THR A 204 -8.84 -5.71 -22.87
CA THR A 204 -9.91 -5.21 -23.73
C THR A 204 -9.37 -5.01 -25.15
N GLU A 205 -10.17 -4.49 -26.06
CA GLU A 205 -9.73 -4.07 -27.40
C GLU A 205 -8.62 -3.00 -27.33
N ASP A 206 -8.57 -2.22 -26.24
CA ASP A 206 -7.57 -1.19 -26.01
C ASP A 206 -6.21 -1.72 -25.51
N GLY A 207 -6.09 -3.02 -25.22
CA GLY A 207 -4.85 -3.63 -24.77
C GLY A 207 -4.96 -4.48 -23.49
N ILE A 208 -3.82 -4.98 -23.03
CA ILE A 208 -3.72 -5.82 -21.83
C ILE A 208 -3.72 -4.92 -20.59
N THR A 209 -4.65 -5.20 -19.65
CA THR A 209 -4.82 -4.42 -18.42
C THR A 209 -4.43 -5.20 -17.18
N GLY A 210 -4.47 -6.52 -17.22
CA GLY A 210 -4.21 -7.38 -16.07
C GLY A 210 -3.48 -8.67 -16.41
N ILE A 211 -2.91 -9.26 -15.37
CA ILE A 211 -2.19 -10.54 -15.40
C ILE A 211 -2.81 -11.43 -14.34
N GLU A 212 -3.10 -12.67 -14.68
CA GLU A 212 -3.52 -13.69 -13.73
C GLU A 212 -2.40 -14.72 -13.53
N LEU A 213 -2.13 -15.05 -12.27
CA LEU A 213 -1.07 -15.96 -11.87
C LEU A 213 -1.63 -17.24 -11.25
N SER A 214 -0.95 -18.37 -11.44
CA SER A 214 -1.30 -19.68 -10.91
C SER A 214 -1.32 -19.77 -9.37
N THR A 215 -0.71 -18.81 -8.68
CA THR A 215 -0.68 -18.74 -7.22
C THR A 215 -1.47 -17.54 -6.72
N PRO A 216 -2.25 -17.66 -5.63
CA PRO A 216 -2.98 -16.54 -5.05
C PRO A 216 -2.02 -15.48 -4.48
N GLY A 217 -2.46 -14.22 -4.47
CA GLY A 217 -1.85 -13.18 -3.67
C GLY A 217 -2.23 -13.34 -2.19
N MET A 218 -1.43 -12.80 -1.30
CA MET A 218 -1.70 -12.78 0.12
C MET A 218 -2.13 -11.37 0.56
N LYS A 219 -3.00 -11.30 1.57
CA LYS A 219 -3.34 -10.02 2.21
C LYS A 219 -2.03 -9.36 2.70
N GLY A 220 -1.84 -8.08 2.38
CA GLY A 220 -0.59 -7.36 2.66
C GLY A 220 0.39 -7.31 1.48
N GLN A 221 0.28 -8.20 0.48
CA GLN A 221 1.04 -8.10 -0.77
C GLN A 221 0.44 -7.09 -1.77
N SER A 222 -0.77 -6.60 -1.53
CA SER A 222 -1.42 -5.55 -2.37
C SER A 222 -0.52 -4.34 -2.52
N GLY A 223 -0.27 -3.93 -3.76
CA GLY A 223 0.67 -2.86 -4.13
C GLY A 223 2.11 -3.32 -4.30
N GLY A 224 2.43 -4.58 -4.07
CA GLY A 224 3.77 -5.13 -4.27
C GLY A 224 4.12 -5.34 -5.75
N PRO A 225 5.40 -5.18 -6.14
CA PRO A 225 5.83 -5.37 -7.51
C PRO A 225 5.74 -6.84 -7.93
N LEU A 226 5.32 -7.06 -9.19
CA LEU A 226 5.44 -8.32 -9.91
C LEU A 226 6.62 -8.22 -10.88
N PHE A 227 7.59 -9.09 -10.79
CA PHE A 227 8.86 -8.97 -11.53
C PHE A 227 9.37 -10.31 -12.05
N ASP A 228 10.26 -10.25 -13.03
CA ASP A 228 10.91 -11.41 -13.61
C ASP A 228 12.25 -11.74 -12.92
N ARG A 229 12.98 -12.72 -13.47
CA ARG A 229 14.24 -13.22 -12.90
C ARG A 229 15.37 -12.19 -12.88
N ASP A 230 15.27 -11.16 -13.70
CA ASP A 230 16.22 -10.07 -13.80
C ASP A 230 15.83 -8.87 -12.92
N GLY A 231 14.73 -8.99 -12.15
CA GLY A 231 14.23 -7.92 -11.29
C GLY A 231 13.46 -6.83 -12.05
N ILE A 232 13.12 -7.08 -13.31
CA ILE A 232 12.36 -6.15 -14.15
C ILE A 232 10.88 -6.23 -13.80
N VAL A 233 10.28 -5.10 -13.47
CA VAL A 233 8.89 -5.01 -13.06
C VAL A 233 7.96 -5.21 -14.25
N CYS A 234 7.14 -6.25 -14.19
CA CYS A 234 6.17 -6.66 -15.19
C CYS A 234 4.72 -6.28 -14.82
N GLY A 235 4.50 -5.86 -13.56
CA GLY A 235 3.16 -5.51 -13.04
C GLY A 235 3.16 -5.25 -11.55
N MET A 236 1.96 -5.24 -10.95
CA MET A 236 1.75 -5.01 -9.51
C MET A 236 0.65 -5.95 -9.01
N GLN A 237 0.85 -6.61 -7.86
CA GLN A 237 -0.17 -7.42 -7.18
C GLN A 237 -1.32 -6.53 -6.72
N SER A 238 -2.56 -6.88 -7.08
CA SER A 238 -3.75 -6.14 -6.67
C SER A 238 -4.73 -6.99 -5.86
N ALA A 239 -5.19 -8.10 -6.40
CA ALA A 239 -6.28 -8.87 -5.82
C ALA A 239 -6.09 -10.38 -5.94
N VAL A 240 -7.06 -11.12 -5.47
CA VAL A 240 -7.22 -12.56 -5.69
C VAL A 240 -8.58 -12.78 -6.36
N SER A 241 -8.62 -13.60 -7.41
CA SER A 241 -9.87 -13.94 -8.10
C SER A 241 -10.74 -14.89 -7.28
N SER A 242 -12.00 -15.04 -7.67
CA SER A 242 -12.90 -16.04 -7.08
C SER A 242 -12.41 -17.49 -7.26
N LEU A 243 -11.51 -17.72 -8.21
CA LEU A 243 -10.86 -19.02 -8.45
C LEU A 243 -9.57 -19.19 -7.64
N ASN A 244 -9.29 -18.30 -6.69
CA ASN A 244 -8.06 -18.29 -5.88
C ASN A 244 -6.78 -18.13 -6.70
N LEU A 245 -6.84 -17.38 -7.80
CA LEU A 245 -5.71 -17.03 -8.65
C LEU A 245 -5.27 -15.58 -8.35
N GLY A 246 -3.97 -15.32 -8.40
CA GLY A 246 -3.43 -13.99 -8.17
C GLY A 246 -3.76 -13.05 -9.33
N GLN A 247 -4.30 -11.87 -9.04
CA GLN A 247 -4.58 -10.83 -10.03
C GLN A 247 -3.61 -9.66 -9.86
N CYS A 248 -3.00 -9.25 -10.97
CA CYS A 248 -2.04 -8.15 -10.99
C CYS A 248 -2.41 -7.15 -12.08
N VAL A 249 -2.11 -5.88 -11.84
CA VAL A 249 -2.17 -4.82 -12.84
C VAL A 249 -0.99 -4.97 -13.80
N HIS A 250 -1.24 -4.88 -15.10
CA HIS A 250 -0.21 -5.01 -16.12
C HIS A 250 0.73 -3.80 -16.15
N VAL A 251 2.00 -4.01 -16.52
CA VAL A 251 3.05 -2.97 -16.56
C VAL A 251 2.68 -1.78 -17.45
N ASP A 252 2.02 -2.00 -18.59
CA ASP A 252 1.67 -0.91 -19.51
C ASP A 252 0.62 0.03 -18.90
N VAL A 253 -0.30 -0.48 -18.07
CA VAL A 253 -1.24 0.36 -17.30
C VAL A 253 -0.51 1.22 -16.29
N ILE A 254 0.51 0.66 -15.61
CA ILE A 254 1.32 1.40 -14.63
C ILE A 254 2.12 2.51 -15.34
N LYS A 255 2.80 2.20 -16.45
CA LYS A 255 3.55 3.18 -17.25
C LYS A 255 2.64 4.31 -17.75
N ALA A 256 1.51 3.97 -18.36
CA ALA A 256 0.54 4.97 -18.83
C ALA A 256 0.01 5.88 -17.71
N CYS A 257 -0.18 5.34 -16.50
CA CYS A 257 -0.57 6.13 -15.33
C CYS A 257 0.56 7.12 -14.93
N MET A 258 1.80 6.66 -14.90
CA MET A 258 2.95 7.52 -14.60
C MET A 258 3.16 8.62 -15.66
N GLU A 259 3.02 8.30 -16.93
CA GLU A 259 3.10 9.25 -18.04
C GLU A 259 2.03 10.34 -17.94
N LYS A 260 0.79 9.95 -17.64
CA LYS A 260 -0.31 10.89 -17.45
C LYS A 260 -0.05 11.89 -16.30
N GLU A 261 0.60 11.45 -15.25
CA GLU A 261 0.92 12.27 -14.07
C GLU A 261 2.32 12.93 -14.17
N ASN A 262 2.99 12.80 -15.34
CA ASN A 262 4.36 13.29 -15.59
C ASN A 262 5.39 12.76 -14.58
N VAL A 263 5.26 11.51 -14.16
CA VAL A 263 6.17 10.85 -13.23
C VAL A 263 7.29 10.17 -14.02
N LYS A 264 8.53 10.54 -13.72
CA LYS A 264 9.73 9.91 -14.29
C LYS A 264 9.83 8.44 -13.83
N TYR A 265 10.13 7.53 -14.75
CA TYR A 265 10.39 6.13 -14.48
C TYR A 265 11.48 5.59 -15.40
N TYR A 266 11.96 4.37 -15.11
CA TYR A 266 13.05 3.71 -15.82
C TYR A 266 12.59 2.39 -16.42
N THR A 267 13.14 2.05 -17.59
CA THR A 267 12.87 0.78 -18.30
C THR A 267 14.14 0.01 -18.60
N ASP A 268 14.01 -1.28 -18.87
CA ASP A 268 15.13 -2.20 -19.21
C ASP A 268 15.74 -1.94 -20.60
N LYS A 269 15.07 -1.24 -21.49
CA LYS A 269 15.69 -0.79 -22.75
C LYS A 269 16.59 0.42 -22.46
N LYS A 270 17.89 0.26 -22.66
CA LYS A 270 18.78 1.39 -22.86
C LYS A 270 18.22 2.23 -24.01
N ALA A 271 18.13 3.54 -23.82
CA ALA A 271 17.81 4.45 -24.92
C ALA A 271 18.71 4.08 -26.12
N PRO A 272 18.21 4.00 -27.35
CA PRO A 272 19.06 3.80 -28.51
C PRO A 272 20.13 4.90 -28.43
N LEU A 273 21.41 4.49 -28.50
CA LEU A 273 22.50 5.44 -28.66
C LEU A 273 22.12 6.32 -29.85
N SER A 274 21.73 7.59 -29.54
CA SER A 274 21.53 8.57 -30.58
C SER A 274 22.81 8.57 -31.38
N SER A 275 22.74 8.15 -32.62
CA SER A 275 23.82 8.27 -33.58
C SER A 275 24.29 9.72 -33.54
N LEU A 276 25.42 9.95 -32.88
CA LEU A 276 26.20 11.14 -33.05
C LEU A 276 26.73 11.07 -34.50
N SER A 277 26.01 11.74 -35.39
CA SER A 277 26.53 12.18 -36.68
C SER A 277 27.08 13.59 -36.54
#